data_bbb957c09d98d95001335662dbebd4ff
#
_entry.id   bbb957c09d98d95001335662dbebd4ff
#
_cell.length_a   1.000
_cell.length_b   1.000
_cell.length_c   1.000
_cell.angle_alpha   90.00
_cell.angle_beta   90.00
_cell.angle_gamma   90.00
#
_symmetry.space_group_name_H-M   'P 1'
#
loop_
_entity.id
_entity.type
_entity.pdbx_description
1 polymer ?
#
loop_
_entity_poly.entity_id
_entity_poly.type
_entity_poly.pdbx_seq_one_letter_code
_entity_poly.pdbx_strand_id
1 'polypeptide(L)'
;MQWLLFPVAVVAGTLMVVQSGCNGMLEKIIDRPVMVGVVSLSVGLASLVIAGIATGQLGFPENSRVIQGPWWAWLRGLCGAASLLSQPIAAPRLGAGTYIGLFITASSVMSVIFDHFGWLGFTEHPAGIGRVLGCALMVIGIGLISLF
;
A
#
# COMPACT_ATOMS: atom_id res chain seq x y z
N MET A 1 12.47 2.25 21.36
CA MET A 1 12.49 3.01 20.11
C MET A 1 11.43 2.53 19.09
N GLN A 2 11.06 1.25 19.05
CA GLN A 2 10.01 0.71 18.15
C GLN A 2 8.61 1.31 18.37
N TRP A 3 8.28 1.68 19.62
CA TRP A 3 6.96 2.26 19.95
C TRP A 3 6.63 3.58 19.23
N LEU A 4 7.67 4.34 18.82
CA LEU A 4 7.50 5.57 18.04
C LEU A 4 7.05 5.30 16.59
N LEU A 5 7.19 4.08 16.11
CA LEU A 5 6.77 3.71 14.76
C LEU A 5 5.27 3.44 14.65
N PHE A 6 4.61 3.11 15.78
CA PHE A 6 3.15 2.89 15.77
C PHE A 6 2.35 4.14 15.36
N PRO A 7 2.59 5.33 15.96
CA PRO A 7 1.94 6.56 15.49
C PRO A 7 2.20 6.86 14.02
N VAL A 8 3.42 6.62 13.53
CA VAL A 8 3.77 6.81 12.11
C VAL A 8 2.92 5.90 11.22
N ALA A 9 2.76 4.63 11.60
CA ALA A 9 1.93 3.69 10.85
C ALA A 9 0.44 4.10 10.86
N VAL A 10 -0.07 4.58 12.00
CA VAL A 10 -1.46 5.09 12.11
C VAL A 10 -1.68 6.30 11.19
N VAL A 11 -0.76 7.26 11.22
CA VAL A 11 -0.83 8.45 10.34
C VAL A 11 -0.77 8.02 8.87
N ALA A 12 0.15 7.13 8.50
CA ALA A 12 0.25 6.61 7.14
C ALA A 12 -1.05 5.92 6.69
N GLY A 13 -1.66 5.10 7.54
CA GLY A 13 -2.95 4.48 7.27
C GLY A 13 -4.08 5.50 7.08
N THR A 14 -4.11 6.55 7.90
CA THR A 14 -5.10 7.64 7.75
C THR A 14 -4.90 8.38 6.41
N LEU A 15 -3.66 8.69 6.05
CA LEU A 15 -3.33 9.34 4.77
C LEU A 15 -3.73 8.48 3.58
N MET A 16 -3.65 7.16 3.69
CA MET A 16 -4.12 6.23 2.66
C MET A 16 -5.63 6.36 2.41
N VAL A 17 -6.43 6.54 3.48
CA VAL A 17 -7.88 6.78 3.35
C VAL A 17 -8.17 8.12 2.68
N VAL A 18 -7.45 9.17 3.06
CA VAL A 18 -7.56 10.50 2.44
C VAL A 18 -7.20 10.41 0.95
N GLN A 19 -6.10 9.75 0.60
CA GLN A 19 -5.70 9.52 -0.79
C GLN A 19 -6.78 8.79 -1.58
N SER A 20 -7.41 7.77 -0.97
CA SER A 20 -8.51 7.05 -1.60
C SER A 20 -9.70 7.97 -1.89
N GLY A 21 -10.07 8.82 -0.96
CA GLY A 21 -11.13 9.80 -1.15
C GLY A 21 -10.82 10.79 -2.26
N CYS A 22 -9.59 11.32 -2.30
CA CYS A 22 -9.13 12.22 -3.36
C CYS A 22 -9.17 11.55 -4.74
N ASN A 23 -8.72 10.30 -4.84
CA ASN A 23 -8.75 9.54 -6.09
C ASN A 23 -10.19 9.27 -6.55
N GLY A 24 -11.10 8.95 -5.63
CA GLY A 24 -12.51 8.75 -5.95
C GLY A 24 -13.20 10.05 -6.40
N MET A 25 -12.81 11.20 -5.84
CA MET A 25 -13.32 12.49 -6.29
C MET A 25 -12.76 12.87 -7.67
N LEU A 26 -11.48 12.63 -7.88
CA LEU A 26 -10.81 12.89 -9.15
C LEU A 26 -11.38 11.99 -10.27
N GLU A 27 -11.75 10.77 -9.95
CA GLU A 27 -12.40 9.83 -10.88
C GLU A 27 -13.76 10.37 -11.33
N LYS A 28 -14.58 10.89 -10.43
CA LYS A 28 -15.87 11.50 -10.77
C LYS A 28 -15.75 12.72 -11.69
N ILE A 29 -14.61 13.44 -11.63
CA ILE A 29 -14.37 14.62 -12.46
C ILE A 29 -13.82 14.22 -13.84
N ILE A 30 -12.86 13.28 -13.88
CA ILE A 30 -12.13 12.91 -15.09
C ILE A 30 -12.82 11.78 -15.86
N ASP A 31 -13.59 10.93 -15.17
CA ASP A 31 -14.27 9.71 -15.70
C ASP A 31 -13.30 8.78 -16.46
N ARG A 32 -12.06 8.71 -16.02
CA ARG A 32 -11.00 7.87 -16.59
C ARG A 32 -10.06 7.35 -15.51
N PRO A 33 -10.30 6.13 -14.97
CA PRO A 33 -9.52 5.56 -13.86
C PRO A 33 -8.00 5.54 -14.11
N VAL A 34 -7.57 5.27 -15.34
CA VAL A 34 -6.15 5.27 -15.70
C VAL A 34 -5.52 6.66 -15.55
N MET A 35 -6.24 7.72 -15.96
CA MET A 35 -5.76 9.09 -15.80
C MET A 35 -5.66 9.50 -14.34
N VAL A 36 -6.59 9.07 -13.50
CA VAL A 36 -6.51 9.25 -12.03
C VAL A 36 -5.22 8.63 -11.49
N GLY A 37 -4.91 7.40 -11.91
CA GLY A 37 -3.66 6.73 -11.55
C GLY A 37 -2.43 7.52 -12.00
N VAL A 38 -2.40 7.99 -13.25
CA VAL A 38 -1.28 8.78 -13.80
C VAL A 38 -1.09 10.08 -13.01
N VAL A 39 -2.17 10.82 -12.73
CA VAL A 39 -2.11 12.07 -11.95
C VAL A 39 -1.58 11.77 -10.54
N SER A 40 -2.13 10.77 -9.84
CA SER A 40 -1.72 10.42 -8.48
C SER A 40 -0.24 10.01 -8.40
N LEU A 41 0.22 9.19 -9.35
CA LEU A 41 1.62 8.77 -9.40
C LEU A 41 2.54 9.94 -9.75
N SER A 42 2.13 10.84 -10.64
CA SER A 42 2.93 12.02 -11.01
C SER A 42 3.08 13.00 -9.85
N VAL A 43 2.00 13.28 -9.11
CA VAL A 43 2.05 14.11 -7.90
C VAL A 43 2.91 13.43 -6.82
N GLY A 44 2.76 12.12 -6.64
CA GLY A 44 3.58 11.36 -5.70
C GLY A 44 5.06 11.39 -6.08
N LEU A 45 5.38 11.20 -7.36
CA LEU A 45 6.76 11.29 -7.86
C LEU A 45 7.34 12.70 -7.64
N ALA A 46 6.61 13.75 -8.00
CA ALA A 46 7.05 15.13 -7.79
C ALA A 46 7.33 15.41 -6.30
N SER A 47 6.44 14.95 -5.41
CA SER A 47 6.61 15.10 -3.95
C SER A 47 7.86 14.38 -3.44
N LEU A 48 8.13 13.17 -3.93
CA LEU A 48 9.33 12.41 -3.57
C LEU A 48 10.61 13.06 -4.09
N VAL A 49 10.59 13.61 -5.31
CA VAL A 49 11.72 14.34 -5.89
C VAL A 49 12.02 15.59 -5.05
N ILE A 50 11.01 16.38 -4.71
CA ILE A 50 11.17 17.55 -3.86
C ILE A 50 11.75 17.18 -2.50
N ALA A 51 11.20 16.15 -1.85
CA ALA A 51 11.69 15.66 -0.58
C ALA A 51 13.14 15.14 -0.68
N GLY A 52 13.46 14.42 -1.75
CA GLY A 52 14.79 13.88 -1.99
C GLY A 52 15.84 14.99 -2.21
N ILE A 53 15.48 16.07 -2.90
CA ILE A 53 16.32 17.25 -3.06
C ILE A 53 16.51 17.95 -1.70
N ALA A 54 15.42 18.18 -0.97
CA ALA A 54 15.45 18.87 0.31
C ALA A 54 16.27 18.13 1.39
N THR A 55 16.27 16.79 1.35
CA THR A 55 17.02 15.95 2.30
C THR A 55 18.41 15.55 1.80
N GLY A 56 18.78 15.95 0.57
CA GLY A 56 20.06 15.54 -0.04
C GLY A 56 20.15 14.04 -0.37
N GLN A 57 19.04 13.32 -0.33
CA GLN A 57 19.00 11.86 -0.58
C GLN A 57 18.71 11.49 -2.04
N LEU A 58 18.48 12.48 -2.90
CA LEU A 58 18.29 12.25 -4.32
C LEU A 58 19.66 12.08 -5.00
N GLY A 59 20.13 10.86 -5.11
CA GLY A 59 21.35 10.50 -5.80
C GLY A 59 21.14 9.24 -6.64
N PHE A 60 21.86 9.11 -7.74
CA PHE A 60 21.87 7.86 -8.49
C PHE A 60 22.66 6.81 -7.69
N PRO A 61 22.08 5.63 -7.44
CA PRO A 61 22.82 4.56 -6.79
C PRO A 61 23.99 4.10 -7.67
N GLU A 62 25.06 3.64 -7.04
CA GLU A 62 26.18 3.02 -7.77
C GLU A 62 25.69 1.91 -8.68
N ASN A 63 26.12 1.92 -9.94
CA ASN A 63 25.71 0.93 -10.95
C ASN A 63 25.89 -0.51 -10.46
N SER A 64 26.93 -0.78 -9.68
CA SER A 64 27.22 -2.08 -9.08
C SER A 64 26.08 -2.60 -8.18
N ARG A 65 25.44 -1.72 -7.41
CA ARG A 65 24.32 -2.09 -6.50
C ARG A 65 23.02 -2.32 -7.26
N VAL A 66 22.81 -1.60 -8.34
CA VAL A 66 21.60 -1.74 -9.18
C VAL A 66 21.62 -3.09 -9.91
N ILE A 67 22.77 -3.48 -10.45
CA ILE A 67 22.93 -4.73 -11.22
C ILE A 67 22.84 -5.97 -10.31
N GLN A 68 23.27 -5.86 -9.05
CA GLN A 68 23.21 -6.97 -8.07
C GLN A 68 21.82 -7.15 -7.47
N GLY A 69 20.92 -6.22 -7.66
CA GLY A 69 19.54 -6.30 -7.15
C GLY A 69 18.74 -7.41 -7.87
N PRO A 70 17.89 -8.16 -7.16
CA PRO A 70 17.05 -9.16 -7.79
C PRO A 70 16.07 -8.49 -8.76
N TRP A 71 15.93 -9.04 -9.97
CA TRP A 71 15.09 -8.47 -11.03
C TRP A 71 13.62 -8.26 -10.61
N TRP A 72 13.08 -9.11 -9.75
CA TRP A 72 11.71 -9.01 -9.26
C TRP A 72 11.47 -7.77 -8.38
N ALA A 73 12.52 -7.18 -7.78
CA ALA A 73 12.38 -5.94 -7.01
C ALA A 73 11.88 -4.78 -7.87
N TRP A 74 12.14 -4.81 -9.17
CA TRP A 74 11.69 -3.79 -10.12
C TRP A 74 10.21 -3.92 -10.49
N LEU A 75 9.59 -5.07 -10.24
CA LEU A 75 8.14 -5.26 -10.42
C LEU A 75 7.29 -4.45 -9.43
N ARG A 76 7.91 -3.87 -8.40
CA ARG A 76 7.22 -3.03 -7.41
C ARG A 76 6.38 -1.93 -8.05
N GLY A 77 6.90 -1.27 -9.08
CA GLY A 77 6.19 -0.20 -9.78
C GLY A 77 4.91 -0.71 -10.45
N LEU A 78 4.98 -1.89 -11.06
CA LEU A 78 3.82 -2.53 -11.70
C LEU A 78 2.77 -2.93 -10.66
N CYS A 79 3.17 -3.57 -9.56
CA CYS A 79 2.28 -3.93 -8.47
C CYS A 79 1.63 -2.69 -7.84
N GLY A 80 2.41 -1.61 -7.64
CA GLY A 80 1.92 -0.35 -7.10
C GLY A 80 0.90 0.31 -8.03
N ALA A 81 1.17 0.34 -9.34
CA ALA A 81 0.24 0.88 -10.32
C ALA A 81 -1.07 0.06 -10.38
N ALA A 82 -0.99 -1.26 -10.38
CA ALA A 82 -2.16 -2.14 -10.36
C ALA A 82 -3.00 -1.92 -9.10
N SER A 83 -2.36 -1.85 -7.92
CA SER A 83 -3.05 -1.57 -6.65
C SER A 83 -3.73 -0.20 -6.67
N LEU A 84 -3.06 0.81 -7.20
CA LEU A 84 -3.60 2.17 -7.28
C LEU A 84 -4.78 2.26 -8.26
N LEU A 85 -4.72 1.56 -9.40
CA LEU A 85 -5.82 1.49 -10.36
C LEU A 85 -7.04 0.73 -9.83
N SER A 86 -6.86 -0.22 -8.92
CA SER A 86 -8.00 -0.95 -8.33
C SER A 86 -8.91 -0.03 -7.52
N GLN A 87 -8.40 1.04 -6.97
CA GLN A 87 -9.08 1.97 -6.06
C GLN A 87 -10.24 2.74 -6.74
N PRO A 88 -10.01 3.51 -7.83
CA PRO A 88 -11.08 4.24 -8.50
C PRO A 88 -12.09 3.32 -9.20
N ILE A 89 -11.73 2.07 -9.48
CA ILE A 89 -12.61 1.10 -10.11
C ILE A 89 -13.50 0.38 -9.09
N ALA A 90 -12.93 -0.05 -7.96
CA ALA A 90 -13.61 -0.90 -7.00
C ALA A 90 -14.27 -0.12 -5.85
N ALA A 91 -13.65 0.95 -5.34
CA ALA A 91 -14.17 1.70 -4.22
C ALA A 91 -15.57 2.34 -4.48
N PRO A 92 -15.88 2.88 -5.67
CA PRO A 92 -17.22 3.40 -5.96
C PRO A 92 -18.31 2.33 -5.97
N ARG A 93 -17.95 1.07 -6.27
CA ARG A 93 -18.89 -0.05 -6.37
C ARG A 93 -19.11 -0.77 -5.05
N LEU A 94 -18.05 -0.94 -4.27
CA LEU A 94 -18.06 -1.67 -3.00
C LEU A 94 -18.36 -0.77 -1.80
N GLY A 95 -18.20 0.54 -1.97
CA GLY A 95 -18.11 1.48 -0.86
C GLY A 95 -16.67 1.61 -0.35
N ALA A 96 -16.28 2.83 0.04
CA ALA A 96 -14.90 3.13 0.47
C ALA A 96 -14.47 2.31 1.69
N GLY A 97 -15.36 2.15 2.67
CA GLY A 97 -15.07 1.38 3.88
C GLY A 97 -14.82 -0.10 3.60
N THR A 98 -15.68 -0.71 2.80
CA THR A 98 -15.53 -2.13 2.40
C THR A 98 -14.28 -2.34 1.56
N TYR A 99 -14.02 -1.49 0.56
CA TYR A 99 -12.83 -1.59 -0.27
C TYR A 99 -11.54 -1.49 0.56
N ILE A 100 -11.43 -0.45 1.39
CA ILE A 100 -10.24 -0.24 2.22
C ILE A 100 -10.08 -1.35 3.25
N GLY A 101 -11.17 -1.78 3.88
CA GLY A 101 -11.16 -2.89 4.82
C GLY A 101 -10.66 -4.19 4.19
N LEU A 102 -11.15 -4.55 3.00
CA LEU A 102 -10.68 -5.71 2.23
C LEU A 102 -9.19 -5.56 1.86
N PHE A 103 -8.79 -4.39 1.38
CA PHE A 103 -7.41 -4.12 0.98
C PHE A 103 -6.44 -4.28 2.16
N ILE A 104 -6.76 -3.68 3.32
CA ILE A 104 -5.92 -3.76 4.53
C ILE A 104 -5.90 -5.19 5.07
N THR A 105 -7.04 -5.87 5.12
CA THR A 105 -7.13 -7.26 5.59
C THR A 105 -6.30 -8.19 4.71
N ALA A 106 -6.46 -8.12 3.40
CA ALA A 106 -5.67 -8.92 2.46
C ALA A 106 -4.17 -8.63 2.59
N SER A 107 -3.78 -7.35 2.68
CA SER A 107 -2.38 -6.95 2.86
C SER A 107 -1.80 -7.49 4.16
N SER A 108 -2.56 -7.44 5.26
CA SER A 108 -2.12 -7.93 6.56
C SER A 108 -1.95 -9.45 6.58
N VAL A 109 -2.90 -10.18 6.00
CA VAL A 109 -2.82 -11.65 5.89
C VAL A 109 -1.60 -12.05 5.06
N MET A 110 -1.40 -11.42 3.89
CA MET A 110 -0.26 -11.70 3.02
C MET A 110 1.06 -11.31 3.69
N SER A 111 1.12 -10.20 4.43
CA SER A 111 2.30 -9.84 5.23
C SER A 111 2.67 -10.91 6.24
N VAL A 112 1.70 -11.45 6.98
CA VAL A 112 1.97 -12.53 7.96
C VAL A 112 2.48 -13.79 7.26
N ILE A 113 1.98 -14.11 6.07
CA ILE A 113 2.47 -15.25 5.27
C ILE A 113 3.91 -14.99 4.83
N PHE A 114 4.22 -13.81 4.27
CA PHE A 114 5.56 -13.47 3.82
C PHE A 114 6.57 -13.41 4.98
N ASP A 115 6.17 -12.86 6.12
CA ASP A 115 6.98 -12.85 7.34
C ASP A 115 7.26 -14.28 7.83
N HIS A 116 6.27 -15.19 7.74
CA HIS A 116 6.43 -16.58 8.20
C HIS A 116 7.49 -17.35 7.41
N PHE A 117 7.52 -17.15 6.09
CA PHE A 117 8.42 -17.84 5.17
C PHE A 117 9.67 -17.02 4.79
N GLY A 118 9.80 -15.79 5.25
CA GLY A 118 10.91 -14.90 4.87
C GLY A 118 10.94 -14.55 3.39
N TRP A 119 9.79 -14.60 2.68
CA TRP A 119 9.73 -14.34 1.25
C TRP A 119 9.96 -12.87 0.92
N LEU A 120 10.45 -12.61 -0.29
CA LEU A 120 10.71 -11.26 -0.82
C LEU A 120 11.67 -10.40 0.04
N GLY A 121 12.52 -11.03 0.86
CA GLY A 121 13.49 -10.33 1.70
C GLY A 121 12.92 -9.82 3.03
N PHE A 122 11.71 -10.24 3.40
CA PHE A 122 11.20 -9.99 4.75
C PHE A 122 11.98 -10.78 5.79
N THR A 123 12.15 -10.20 6.97
CA THR A 123 12.76 -10.91 8.10
C THR A 123 11.79 -12.00 8.58
N GLU A 124 12.28 -13.21 8.75
CA GLU A 124 11.45 -14.31 9.23
C GLU A 124 10.91 -14.02 10.63
N HIS A 125 9.60 -13.97 10.72
CA HIS A 125 8.86 -13.89 11.98
C HIS A 125 7.76 -14.95 11.97
N PRO A 126 7.97 -16.11 12.63
CA PRO A 126 6.99 -17.18 12.64
C PRO A 126 5.61 -16.71 13.06
N ALA A 127 4.60 -17.11 12.30
CA ALA A 127 3.21 -16.80 12.59
C ALA A 127 2.77 -17.53 13.85
N GLY A 128 2.86 -16.87 15.00
CA GLY A 128 2.30 -17.37 16.26
C GLY A 128 0.78 -17.33 16.26
N ILE A 129 0.15 -18.06 17.19
CA ILE A 129 -1.31 -18.16 17.34
C ILE A 129 -1.97 -16.77 17.40
N GLY A 130 -1.36 -15.80 18.09
CA GLY A 130 -1.87 -14.44 18.18
C GLY A 130 -1.97 -13.72 16.84
N ARG A 131 -0.99 -13.89 15.94
CA ARG A 131 -1.00 -13.31 14.59
C ARG A 131 -2.08 -13.94 13.72
N VAL A 132 -2.22 -15.26 13.79
CA VAL A 132 -3.25 -16.00 13.04
C VAL A 132 -4.65 -15.60 13.52
N LEU A 133 -4.88 -15.53 14.82
CA LEU A 133 -6.14 -15.07 15.39
C LEU A 133 -6.44 -13.62 15.02
N GLY A 134 -5.44 -12.74 15.04
CA GLY A 134 -5.57 -11.35 14.58
C GLY A 134 -6.03 -11.26 13.13
N CYS A 135 -5.43 -12.01 12.23
CA CYS A 135 -5.85 -12.12 10.83
C CYS A 135 -7.27 -12.65 10.69
N ALA A 136 -7.64 -13.69 11.43
CA ALA A 136 -8.98 -14.25 11.43
C ALA A 136 -10.03 -13.23 11.87
N LEU A 137 -9.75 -12.46 12.94
CA LEU A 137 -10.62 -11.40 13.42
C LEU A 137 -10.77 -10.27 12.39
N MET A 138 -9.71 -9.91 11.67
CA MET A 138 -9.78 -8.92 10.58
C MET A 138 -10.69 -9.42 9.45
N VAL A 139 -10.57 -10.69 9.05
CA VAL A 139 -11.43 -11.29 8.02
C VAL A 139 -12.89 -11.30 8.45
N ILE A 140 -13.17 -11.67 9.70
CA ILE A 140 -14.55 -11.62 10.25
C ILE A 140 -15.06 -10.18 10.30
N GLY A 141 -14.25 -9.24 10.78
CA GLY A 141 -14.60 -7.82 10.88
C GLY A 141 -14.95 -7.21 9.54
N ILE A 142 -14.14 -7.45 8.50
CA ILE A 142 -14.47 -6.95 7.16
C ILE A 142 -15.67 -7.66 6.54
N GLY A 143 -15.86 -8.93 6.87
CA GLY A 143 -17.08 -9.67 6.49
C GLY A 143 -18.34 -8.99 7.03
N LEU A 144 -18.33 -8.59 8.31
CA LEU A 144 -19.43 -7.84 8.93
C LEU A 144 -19.63 -6.47 8.26
N ILE A 145 -18.58 -5.71 8.01
CA ILE A 145 -18.66 -4.39 7.33
C ILE A 145 -19.23 -4.54 5.92
N SER A 146 -18.98 -5.66 5.24
CA SER A 146 -19.45 -5.87 3.88
C SER A 146 -20.90 -6.33 3.81
N LEU A 147 -21.47 -6.84 4.90
CA LEU A 147 -22.85 -7.35 4.97
C LEU A 147 -23.84 -6.28 5.48
N PHE A 148 -23.38 -5.30 6.23
CA PHE A 148 -24.18 -4.22 6.86
C PHE A 148 -23.74 -2.84 6.38
#